data_0442d4fc0c4b68cb4b61040588db4f9f
#
_entry.id   0442d4fc0c4b68cb4b61040588db4f9f
#
_cell.length_a   1.000
_cell.length_b   1.000
_cell.length_c   1.000
_cell.angle_alpha   90.00
_cell.angle_beta   90.00
_cell.angle_gamma   90.00
#
_symmetry.space_group_name_H-M   'P 1'
#
loop_
_entity.id
_entity.type
_entity.pdbx_description
1 polymer ?
#
loop_
_entity_poly.entity_id
_entity_poly.type
_entity_poly.pdbx_seq_one_letter_code
_entity_poly.pdbx_strand_id
1 'polypeptide(L)'
;ITQFLPSYCGFRFYEEINQIEKFKKSSKKPILIILGGAKIADKLPLINKFIKQADHIIIGGALANTLLYFLGFETGKSLVDKATLSQLKNFNFSKIILPFDFFVLDKSQKKQHRFVFEIKKTDNILDIGDYSMEYFGNLIKKSKTIFWNGPMGYIEAKKFQRGTKKLVNYLDKSQAQILIGGGETLNFTKPLEQKKNIFISTGGGALLEYLVSGKRKCEFSNQRNIKNKG
;
A
#
# COMPACT_ATOMS: atom_id res chain seq x y z
N ILE A 1 15.08 -11.22 -21.63
CA ILE A 1 16.56 -11.25 -21.73
C ILE A 1 17.13 -12.08 -20.60
N THR A 2 16.72 -11.88 -19.35
CA THR A 2 17.23 -12.62 -18.16
C THR A 2 16.97 -14.13 -18.18
N GLN A 3 16.11 -14.63 -19.05
CA GLN A 3 15.91 -16.07 -19.26
C GLN A 3 16.98 -16.69 -20.18
N PHE A 4 17.71 -15.87 -20.93
CA PHE A 4 18.66 -16.32 -21.95
C PHE A 4 20.09 -15.88 -21.68
N LEU A 5 20.28 -14.89 -20.80
CA LEU A 5 21.60 -14.35 -20.47
C LEU A 5 21.79 -14.26 -18.94
N PRO A 6 23.00 -14.51 -18.43
CA PRO A 6 23.35 -14.26 -17.04
C PRO A 6 23.04 -12.78 -16.68
N SER A 7 22.32 -12.56 -15.60
CA SER A 7 21.90 -11.22 -15.17
C SER A 7 22.42 -10.96 -13.77
N TYR A 8 23.15 -9.87 -13.60
CA TYR A 8 23.75 -9.48 -12.33
C TYR A 8 23.07 -8.24 -11.76
N CYS A 9 22.89 -8.22 -10.44
CA CYS A 9 22.30 -7.11 -9.74
C CYS A 9 23.34 -6.06 -9.38
N GLY A 10 23.00 -4.78 -9.57
CA GLY A 10 23.79 -3.69 -9.01
C GLY A 10 23.68 -3.61 -7.48
N PHE A 11 24.65 -2.92 -6.82
CA PHE A 11 24.73 -2.82 -5.35
C PHE A 11 23.45 -2.32 -4.71
N ARG A 12 22.82 -1.27 -5.24
CA ARG A 12 21.56 -0.73 -4.71
C ARG A 12 20.43 -1.74 -4.72
N PHE A 13 20.29 -2.51 -5.80
CA PHE A 13 19.28 -3.54 -5.88
C PHE A 13 19.55 -4.65 -4.85
N TYR A 14 20.81 -5.02 -4.65
CA TYR A 14 21.23 -5.97 -3.63
C TYR A 14 20.87 -5.49 -2.22
N GLU A 15 21.18 -4.24 -1.90
CA GLU A 15 20.83 -3.63 -0.61
C GLU A 15 19.31 -3.61 -0.38
N GLU A 16 18.52 -3.22 -1.38
CA GLU A 16 17.06 -3.24 -1.29
C GLU A 16 16.52 -4.64 -0.98
N ILE A 17 16.96 -5.66 -1.72
CA ILE A 17 16.54 -7.05 -1.48
C ILE A 17 16.91 -7.49 -0.06
N ASN A 18 18.12 -7.19 0.40
CA ASN A 18 18.54 -7.55 1.75
C ASN A 18 17.69 -6.88 2.82
N GLN A 19 17.34 -5.60 2.65
CA GLN A 19 16.47 -4.89 3.59
C GLN A 19 15.03 -5.48 3.59
N ILE A 20 14.50 -5.84 2.42
CA ILE A 20 13.18 -6.48 2.31
C ILE A 20 13.21 -7.87 2.98
N GLU A 21 14.24 -8.67 2.75
CA GLU A 21 14.40 -9.98 3.39
C GLU A 21 14.57 -9.86 4.91
N LYS A 22 15.36 -8.88 5.37
CA LYS A 22 15.47 -8.57 6.80
C LYS A 22 14.12 -8.19 7.40
N PHE A 23 13.36 -7.31 6.72
CA PHE A 23 12.02 -6.94 7.13
C PHE A 23 11.10 -8.16 7.24
N LYS A 24 11.08 -9.05 6.24
CA LYS A 24 10.27 -10.27 6.26
C LYS A 24 10.65 -11.21 7.41
N LYS A 25 11.95 -11.43 7.63
CA LYS A 25 12.46 -12.33 8.68
C LYS A 25 12.23 -11.80 10.10
N SER A 26 12.28 -10.47 10.27
CA SER A 26 12.13 -9.81 11.58
C SER A 26 10.69 -9.39 11.88
N SER A 27 9.73 -9.69 11.00
CA SER A 27 8.32 -9.35 11.18
C SER A 27 7.74 -9.94 12.46
N LYS A 28 7.16 -9.06 13.29
CA LYS A 28 6.51 -9.41 14.56
C LYS A 28 5.04 -9.02 14.50
N LYS A 29 4.19 -9.82 15.11
CA LYS A 29 2.76 -9.51 15.25
C LYS A 29 2.51 -8.44 16.32
N PRO A 30 1.46 -7.60 16.15
CA PRO A 30 0.52 -7.56 15.04
C PRO A 30 1.11 -6.99 13.76
N ILE A 31 0.78 -7.61 12.61
CA ILE A 31 1.20 -7.21 11.26
C ILE A 31 0.06 -6.47 10.59
N LEU A 32 0.32 -5.22 10.18
CA LEU A 32 -0.62 -4.37 9.46
C LEU A 32 -0.12 -4.12 8.04
N ILE A 33 -1.00 -4.36 7.08
CA ILE A 33 -0.77 -4.02 5.67
C ILE A 33 -1.66 -2.84 5.30
N ILE A 34 -1.11 -1.84 4.63
CA ILE A 34 -1.85 -0.64 4.19
C ILE A 34 -1.66 -0.51 2.68
N LEU A 35 -2.74 -0.62 1.94
CA LEU A 35 -2.73 -0.56 0.48
C LEU A 35 -3.66 0.54 -0.01
N GLY A 36 -3.12 1.43 -0.81
CA GLY A 36 -3.85 2.49 -1.48
C GLY A 36 -3.61 2.49 -3.00
N GLY A 37 -4.03 3.58 -3.65
CA GLY A 37 -3.88 3.75 -5.10
C GLY A 37 -5.15 3.40 -5.87
N ALA A 38 -5.03 3.23 -7.20
CA ALA A 38 -6.18 3.16 -8.09
C ALA A 38 -6.51 1.75 -8.60
N LYS A 39 -5.49 0.95 -8.97
CA LYS A 39 -5.67 -0.33 -9.67
C LYS A 39 -5.67 -1.49 -8.69
N ILE A 40 -6.84 -2.10 -8.47
CA ILE A 40 -6.95 -3.24 -7.57
C ILE A 40 -6.33 -4.52 -8.18
N ALA A 41 -6.39 -4.70 -9.49
CA ALA A 41 -5.82 -5.86 -10.18
C ALA A 41 -4.35 -6.09 -9.80
N ASP A 42 -3.56 -5.02 -9.74
CA ASP A 42 -2.13 -5.08 -9.41
C ASP A 42 -1.88 -5.45 -7.94
N LYS A 43 -2.89 -5.29 -7.08
CA LYS A 43 -2.78 -5.51 -5.62
C LYS A 43 -3.39 -6.83 -5.17
N LEU A 44 -4.30 -7.43 -5.94
CA LEU A 44 -4.96 -8.69 -5.56
C LEU A 44 -3.98 -9.83 -5.22
N PRO A 45 -2.92 -10.09 -6.02
CA PRO A 45 -1.95 -11.13 -5.68
C PRO A 45 -1.25 -10.87 -4.35
N LEU A 46 -0.96 -9.60 -4.06
CA LEU A 46 -0.34 -9.17 -2.82
C LEU A 46 -1.28 -9.34 -1.63
N ILE A 47 -2.55 -8.93 -1.78
CA ILE A 47 -3.58 -9.08 -0.74
C ILE A 47 -3.78 -10.57 -0.44
N ASN A 48 -3.94 -11.41 -1.45
CA ASN A 48 -4.11 -12.86 -1.30
C ASN A 48 -2.93 -13.54 -0.58
N LYS A 49 -1.73 -13.02 -0.77
CA LYS A 49 -0.56 -13.50 -0.04
C LYS A 49 -0.58 -13.04 1.42
N PHE A 50 -0.83 -11.76 1.64
CA PHE A 50 -0.76 -11.18 2.98
C PHE A 50 -1.95 -11.54 3.86
N ILE A 51 -3.11 -11.91 3.31
CA ILE A 51 -4.28 -12.30 4.10
C ILE A 51 -3.97 -13.48 5.05
N LYS A 52 -3.00 -14.32 4.67
CA LYS A 52 -2.56 -15.46 5.50
C LYS A 52 -1.65 -15.04 6.65
N GLN A 53 -0.93 -13.93 6.53
CA GLN A 53 0.13 -13.52 7.46
C GLN A 53 -0.25 -12.29 8.28
N ALA A 54 -0.94 -11.33 7.66
CA ALA A 54 -1.36 -10.09 8.32
C ALA A 54 -2.45 -10.35 9.36
N ASP A 55 -2.48 -9.50 10.37
CA ASP A 55 -3.60 -9.44 11.32
C ASP A 55 -4.69 -8.50 10.78
N HIS A 56 -4.31 -7.42 10.10
CA HIS A 56 -5.22 -6.47 9.45
C HIS A 56 -4.66 -5.97 8.12
N ILE A 57 -5.56 -5.70 7.16
CA ILE A 57 -5.24 -5.11 5.86
C ILE A 57 -6.16 -3.91 5.63
N ILE A 58 -5.62 -2.71 5.75
CA ILE A 58 -6.32 -1.46 5.45
C ILE A 58 -6.25 -1.23 3.94
N ILE A 59 -7.40 -0.95 3.33
CA ILE A 59 -7.50 -0.58 1.92
C ILE A 59 -7.99 0.87 1.83
N GLY A 60 -7.27 1.69 1.06
CA GLY A 60 -7.61 3.10 0.81
C GLY A 60 -7.58 3.47 -0.68
N GLY A 61 -7.75 4.75 -0.98
CA GLY A 61 -7.76 5.24 -2.35
C GLY A 61 -8.90 4.65 -3.19
N ALA A 62 -8.75 4.64 -4.51
CA ALA A 62 -9.77 4.08 -5.41
C ALA A 62 -9.90 2.54 -5.30
N LEU A 63 -8.91 1.86 -4.69
CA LEU A 63 -9.06 0.46 -4.32
C LEU A 63 -10.24 0.26 -3.36
N ALA A 64 -10.38 1.13 -2.36
CA ALA A 64 -11.49 1.08 -1.42
C ALA A 64 -12.83 1.30 -2.12
N ASN A 65 -12.89 2.26 -3.07
CA ASN A 65 -14.10 2.50 -3.85
C ASN A 65 -14.53 1.25 -4.63
N THR A 66 -13.58 0.51 -5.22
CA THR A 66 -13.87 -0.71 -5.97
C THR A 66 -14.41 -1.82 -5.06
N LEU A 67 -13.84 -1.99 -3.86
CA LEU A 67 -14.34 -2.98 -2.91
C LEU A 67 -15.70 -2.59 -2.32
N LEU A 68 -15.92 -1.31 -2.02
CA LEU A 68 -17.21 -0.81 -1.56
C LEU A 68 -18.31 -1.00 -2.61
N TYR A 69 -17.99 -0.68 -3.88
CA TYR A 69 -18.89 -0.92 -5.00
C TYR A 69 -19.26 -2.42 -5.14
N PHE A 70 -18.26 -3.29 -5.03
CA PHE A 70 -18.48 -4.75 -5.05
C PHE A 70 -19.39 -5.23 -3.91
N LEU A 71 -19.27 -4.61 -2.73
CA LEU A 71 -20.10 -4.90 -1.55
C LEU A 71 -21.50 -4.26 -1.63
N GLY A 72 -21.83 -3.55 -2.71
CA GLY A 72 -23.14 -2.96 -2.94
C GLY A 72 -23.33 -1.55 -2.36
N PHE A 73 -22.28 -0.91 -1.85
CA PHE A 73 -22.35 0.48 -1.41
C PHE A 73 -22.36 1.43 -2.61
N GLU A 74 -23.10 2.54 -2.45
CA GLU A 74 -23.06 3.64 -3.42
C GLU A 74 -21.67 4.30 -3.41
N THR A 75 -21.07 4.47 -4.59
CA THR A 75 -19.78 5.13 -4.76
C THR A 75 -19.84 6.34 -5.68
N GLY A 76 -21.04 6.68 -6.14
CA GLY A 76 -21.29 7.82 -7.01
C GLY A 76 -20.53 7.77 -8.33
N LYS A 77 -19.87 8.87 -8.64
CA LYS A 77 -19.00 9.04 -9.83
C LYS A 77 -17.54 8.67 -9.56
N SER A 78 -17.25 8.03 -8.44
CA SER A 78 -15.89 7.69 -8.04
C SER A 78 -15.24 6.67 -8.97
N LEU A 79 -13.92 6.72 -9.04
CA LEU A 79 -13.15 5.74 -9.80
C LEU A 79 -13.36 4.33 -9.19
N VAL A 80 -13.87 3.41 -10.02
CA VAL A 80 -14.09 1.99 -9.70
C VAL A 80 -13.51 1.14 -10.82
N ASP A 81 -12.68 0.18 -10.48
CA ASP A 81 -12.12 -0.80 -11.42
C ASP A 81 -13.13 -1.92 -11.68
N LYS A 82 -14.09 -1.65 -12.59
CA LYS A 82 -15.16 -2.59 -12.93
C LYS A 82 -14.66 -3.87 -13.60
N ALA A 83 -13.53 -3.82 -14.31
CA ALA A 83 -12.95 -4.98 -14.98
C ALA A 83 -12.50 -6.06 -13.98
N THR A 84 -12.15 -5.68 -12.76
CA THR A 84 -11.64 -6.59 -11.74
C THR A 84 -12.74 -7.21 -10.86
N LEU A 85 -13.99 -6.74 -10.95
CA LEU A 85 -15.08 -7.19 -10.05
C LEU A 85 -15.33 -8.71 -10.11
N SER A 86 -15.16 -9.34 -11.27
CA SER A 86 -15.31 -10.80 -11.40
C SER A 86 -14.30 -11.57 -10.55
N GLN A 87 -13.10 -11.02 -10.34
CA GLN A 87 -12.04 -11.62 -9.55
C GLN A 87 -12.31 -11.52 -8.03
N LEU A 88 -13.23 -10.63 -7.62
CA LEU A 88 -13.59 -10.43 -6.22
C LEU A 88 -14.64 -11.43 -5.70
N LYS A 89 -15.27 -12.24 -6.57
CA LYS A 89 -16.31 -13.21 -6.17
C LYS A 89 -15.85 -14.18 -5.07
N ASN A 90 -14.58 -14.59 -5.11
CA ASN A 90 -13.98 -15.50 -4.12
C ASN A 90 -12.95 -14.79 -3.22
N PHE A 91 -13.06 -13.45 -3.13
CA PHE A 91 -12.11 -12.65 -2.36
C PHE A 91 -12.37 -12.80 -0.85
N ASN A 92 -11.31 -13.03 -0.09
CA ASN A 92 -11.40 -13.18 1.36
C ASN A 92 -11.37 -11.80 2.04
N PHE A 93 -12.49 -11.37 2.59
CA PHE A 93 -12.64 -10.11 3.30
C PHE A 93 -12.31 -10.16 4.79
N SER A 94 -11.99 -11.33 5.37
CA SER A 94 -11.94 -11.53 6.83
C SER A 94 -10.99 -10.60 7.60
N LYS A 95 -9.95 -10.08 6.93
CA LYS A 95 -8.97 -9.16 7.54
C LYS A 95 -8.93 -7.79 6.87
N ILE A 96 -9.83 -7.56 5.91
CA ILE A 96 -9.89 -6.31 5.17
C ILE A 96 -10.62 -5.27 6.01
N ILE A 97 -10.04 -4.09 6.10
CA ILE A 97 -10.61 -2.93 6.77
C ILE A 97 -10.75 -1.82 5.73
N LEU A 98 -11.99 -1.44 5.46
CA LEU A 98 -12.34 -0.37 4.55
C LEU A 98 -12.63 0.92 5.33
N PRO A 99 -12.39 2.09 4.72
CA PRO A 99 -12.87 3.35 5.29
C PRO A 99 -14.40 3.38 5.31
N PHE A 100 -14.93 4.05 6.30
CA PHE A 100 -16.38 4.20 6.51
C PHE A 100 -16.85 5.66 6.41
N ASP A 101 -15.91 6.62 6.27
CA ASP A 101 -16.17 8.02 5.97
C ASP A 101 -15.15 8.57 4.96
N PHE A 102 -15.55 9.60 4.22
CA PHE A 102 -14.85 10.10 3.05
C PHE A 102 -14.96 11.61 2.89
N PHE A 103 -13.98 12.19 2.22
CA PHE A 103 -14.10 13.50 1.59
C PHE A 103 -14.44 13.32 0.11
N VAL A 104 -15.55 13.90 -0.29
CA VAL A 104 -16.07 13.83 -1.65
C VAL A 104 -16.16 15.21 -2.30
N LEU A 105 -16.24 15.25 -3.63
CA LEU A 105 -16.80 16.38 -4.36
C LEU A 105 -18.27 16.10 -4.62
N ASP A 106 -19.14 17.02 -4.22
CA ASP A 106 -20.58 16.95 -4.48
C ASP A 106 -20.92 17.41 -5.92
N LYS A 107 -22.22 17.41 -6.26
CA LYS A 107 -22.73 17.89 -7.56
C LYS A 107 -22.23 19.31 -7.90
N SER A 108 -22.06 20.17 -6.90
CA SER A 108 -21.61 21.56 -7.06
C SER A 108 -20.08 21.71 -7.00
N GLN A 109 -19.33 20.63 -7.09
CA GLN A 109 -17.85 20.58 -6.98
C GLN A 109 -17.32 21.13 -5.63
N LYS A 110 -18.17 21.14 -4.59
CA LYS A 110 -17.78 21.50 -3.24
C LYS A 110 -17.30 20.27 -2.49
N LYS A 111 -16.21 20.43 -1.72
CA LYS A 111 -15.71 19.38 -0.82
C LYS A 111 -16.69 19.20 0.33
N GLN A 112 -17.16 17.97 0.51
CA GLN A 112 -18.05 17.56 1.58
C GLN A 112 -17.46 16.37 2.33
N HIS A 113 -17.83 16.20 3.59
CA HIS A 113 -17.65 14.98 4.35
C HIS A 113 -18.89 14.11 4.24
N ARG A 114 -18.72 12.79 4.06
CA ARG A 114 -19.81 11.80 3.98
C ARG A 114 -19.41 10.52 4.67
N PHE A 115 -20.33 9.93 5.41
CA PHE A 115 -20.21 8.51 5.74
C PHE A 115 -20.57 7.65 4.54
N VAL A 116 -20.14 6.40 4.53
CA VAL A 116 -20.32 5.48 3.40
C VAL A 116 -21.78 5.35 2.94
N PHE A 117 -22.73 5.37 3.88
CA PHE A 117 -24.17 5.28 3.61
C PHE A 117 -24.80 6.63 3.18
N GLU A 118 -24.06 7.74 3.24
CA GLU A 118 -24.51 9.07 2.83
C GLU A 118 -24.02 9.45 1.43
N ILE A 119 -23.19 8.61 0.81
CA ILE A 119 -22.66 8.85 -0.54
C ILE A 119 -23.81 8.90 -1.53
N LYS A 120 -23.82 9.94 -2.36
CA LYS A 120 -24.83 10.17 -3.39
C LYS A 120 -24.31 9.77 -4.76
N LYS A 121 -25.22 9.42 -5.69
CA LYS A 121 -24.86 9.10 -7.10
C LYS A 121 -24.09 10.21 -7.82
N THR A 122 -24.18 11.45 -7.32
CA THR A 122 -23.48 12.62 -7.89
C THR A 122 -22.14 12.89 -7.22
N ASP A 123 -21.84 12.26 -6.09
CA ASP A 123 -20.61 12.48 -5.34
C ASP A 123 -19.43 11.77 -6.00
N ASN A 124 -18.22 12.29 -5.80
CA ASN A 124 -16.98 11.68 -6.22
C ASN A 124 -16.05 11.55 -5.00
N ILE A 125 -15.80 10.34 -4.55
CA ILE A 125 -14.92 10.03 -3.41
C ILE A 125 -13.48 10.29 -3.83
N LEU A 126 -12.79 11.16 -3.11
CA LEU A 126 -11.43 11.57 -3.44
C LEU A 126 -10.42 11.45 -2.29
N ASP A 127 -10.88 11.34 -1.04
CA ASP A 127 -9.98 11.09 0.09
C ASP A 127 -10.71 10.37 1.22
N ILE A 128 -9.96 9.74 2.11
CA ILE A 128 -10.48 9.10 3.32
C ILE A 128 -10.87 10.18 4.33
N GLY A 129 -11.95 9.96 5.05
CA GLY A 129 -12.44 10.82 6.11
C GLY A 129 -11.60 10.74 7.40
N ASP A 130 -11.88 11.69 8.27
CA ASP A 130 -11.09 11.86 9.50
C ASP A 130 -11.34 10.75 10.52
N TYR A 131 -12.55 10.23 10.61
CA TYR A 131 -12.91 9.16 11.56
C TYR A 131 -12.24 7.83 11.17
N SER A 132 -12.27 7.49 9.87
CA SER A 132 -11.55 6.32 9.36
C SER A 132 -10.06 6.43 9.61
N MET A 133 -9.48 7.61 9.39
CA MET A 133 -8.06 7.83 9.62
C MET A 133 -7.69 7.75 11.11
N GLU A 134 -8.54 8.18 12.02
CA GLU A 134 -8.34 8.02 13.46
C GLU A 134 -8.37 6.54 13.86
N TYR A 135 -9.34 5.79 13.36
CA TYR A 135 -9.41 4.35 13.56
C TYR A 135 -8.17 3.64 13.04
N PHE A 136 -7.69 3.99 11.84
CA PHE A 136 -6.46 3.46 11.26
C PHE A 136 -5.23 3.84 12.08
N GLY A 137 -5.17 5.06 12.62
CA GLY A 137 -4.12 5.49 13.53
C GLY A 137 -4.02 4.61 14.78
N ASN A 138 -5.14 4.17 15.33
CA ASN A 138 -5.16 3.24 16.47
C ASN A 138 -4.63 1.86 16.10
N LEU A 139 -4.90 1.35 14.89
CA LEU A 139 -4.32 0.11 14.40
C LEU A 139 -2.81 0.23 14.18
N ILE A 140 -2.35 1.35 13.59
CA ILE A 140 -0.92 1.64 13.40
C ILE A 140 -0.19 1.63 14.74
N LYS A 141 -0.74 2.31 15.76
CA LYS A 141 -0.14 2.38 17.12
C LYS A 141 0.04 1.01 17.77
N LYS A 142 -0.89 0.07 17.52
CA LYS A 142 -0.86 -1.29 18.08
C LYS A 142 0.03 -2.25 17.28
N SER A 143 0.38 -1.91 16.04
CA SER A 143 1.13 -2.78 15.15
C SER A 143 2.62 -2.81 15.50
N LYS A 144 3.28 -3.95 15.24
CA LYS A 144 4.74 -4.12 15.39
C LYS A 144 5.45 -4.19 14.02
N THR A 145 4.71 -4.56 12.99
CA THR A 145 5.22 -4.60 11.62
C THR A 145 4.18 -3.99 10.70
N ILE A 146 4.61 -3.06 9.83
CA ILE A 146 3.73 -2.36 8.89
C ILE A 146 4.33 -2.39 7.50
N PHE A 147 3.52 -2.75 6.51
CA PHE A 147 3.82 -2.52 5.10
C PHE A 147 2.83 -1.50 4.52
N TRP A 148 3.34 -0.47 3.87
CA TRP A 148 2.52 0.55 3.22
C TRP A 148 2.88 0.70 1.74
N ASN A 149 1.86 0.67 0.86
CA ASN A 149 2.03 0.89 -0.57
C ASN A 149 0.81 1.61 -1.18
N GLY A 150 1.04 2.78 -1.74
CA GLY A 150 0.04 3.59 -2.44
C GLY A 150 -0.66 4.62 -1.55
N PRO A 151 -1.05 5.75 -2.14
CA PRO A 151 -1.71 6.85 -1.43
C PRO A 151 -3.13 6.50 -1.01
N MET A 152 -3.63 7.18 0.03
CA MET A 152 -4.95 6.95 0.62
C MET A 152 -6.05 7.78 -0.02
N GLY A 153 -5.70 8.75 -0.87
CA GLY A 153 -6.62 9.65 -1.56
C GLY A 153 -6.07 10.12 -2.90
N TYR A 154 -6.78 11.04 -3.55
CA TYR A 154 -6.40 11.66 -4.83
C TYR A 154 -5.32 12.72 -4.60
N ILE A 155 -4.07 12.31 -4.67
CA ILE A 155 -2.90 13.12 -4.28
C ILE A 155 -2.54 14.23 -5.26
N GLU A 156 -3.03 14.18 -6.50
CA GLU A 156 -2.84 15.19 -7.53
C GLU A 156 -3.49 16.52 -7.13
N ALA A 157 -4.53 16.48 -6.30
CA ALA A 157 -5.18 17.67 -5.79
C ALA A 157 -4.85 17.87 -4.29
N LYS A 158 -4.16 18.96 -3.94
CA LYS A 158 -3.72 19.26 -2.56
C LYS A 158 -4.82 19.11 -1.50
N LYS A 159 -6.07 19.48 -1.84
CA LYS A 159 -7.23 19.40 -0.93
C LYS A 159 -7.65 17.97 -0.56
N PHE A 160 -7.13 16.94 -1.27
CA PHE A 160 -7.42 15.52 -1.07
C PHE A 160 -6.18 14.68 -0.69
N GLN A 161 -5.11 15.34 -0.23
CA GLN A 161 -3.91 14.69 0.30
C GLN A 161 -3.98 14.44 1.81
N ARG A 162 -5.09 14.83 2.47
CA ARG A 162 -5.18 14.84 3.93
C ARG A 162 -5.04 13.44 4.53
N GLY A 163 -5.73 12.45 3.96
CA GLY A 163 -5.63 11.06 4.40
C GLY A 163 -4.21 10.52 4.35
N THR A 164 -3.52 10.73 3.20
CA THR A 164 -2.13 10.31 3.03
C THR A 164 -1.18 11.03 4.01
N LYS A 165 -1.36 12.34 4.21
CA LYS A 165 -0.54 13.11 5.17
C LYS A 165 -0.77 12.69 6.62
N LYS A 166 -2.04 12.41 7.02
CA LYS A 166 -2.34 11.88 8.35
C LYS A 166 -1.69 10.50 8.55
N LEU A 167 -1.74 9.64 7.52
CA LEU A 167 -1.07 8.34 7.57
C LEU A 167 0.43 8.50 7.85
N VAL A 168 1.12 9.39 7.12
CA VAL A 168 2.54 9.69 7.34
C VAL A 168 2.79 10.13 8.79
N ASN A 169 1.95 11.01 9.35
CA ASN A 169 2.09 11.46 10.73
C ASN A 169 1.91 10.32 11.76
N TYR A 170 1.02 9.35 11.48
CA TYR A 170 0.88 8.17 12.34
C TYR A 170 2.10 7.24 12.24
N LEU A 171 2.63 7.04 11.02
CA LEU A 171 3.82 6.22 10.80
C LEU A 171 5.06 6.84 11.43
N ASP A 172 5.20 8.17 11.36
CA ASP A 172 6.31 8.91 12.00
C ASP A 172 6.37 8.70 13.52
N LYS A 173 5.20 8.57 14.17
CA LYS A 173 5.09 8.34 15.61
C LYS A 173 5.14 6.86 15.99
N SER A 174 5.12 5.96 15.03
CA SER A 174 5.08 4.52 15.27
C SER A 174 6.46 3.96 15.61
N GLN A 175 6.48 3.01 16.55
CA GLN A 175 7.67 2.22 16.88
C GLN A 175 7.73 0.89 16.10
N ALA A 176 6.75 0.63 15.22
CA ALA A 176 6.73 -0.54 14.38
C ALA A 176 7.91 -0.56 13.42
N GLN A 177 8.31 -1.75 12.98
CA GLN A 177 9.17 -1.90 11.83
C GLN A 177 8.34 -1.67 10.55
N ILE A 178 8.73 -0.70 9.73
CA ILE A 178 7.90 -0.23 8.61
C ILE A 178 8.66 -0.41 7.30
N LEU A 179 8.01 -1.03 6.32
CA LEU A 179 8.43 -1.06 4.92
C LEU A 179 7.44 -0.22 4.10
N ILE A 180 7.95 0.76 3.38
CA ILE A 180 7.15 1.61 2.49
C ILE A 180 7.60 1.38 1.05
N GLY A 181 6.64 1.24 0.13
CA GLY A 181 6.90 1.13 -1.30
C GLY A 181 5.86 1.84 -2.15
N GLY A 182 6.19 2.02 -3.44
CA GLY A 182 5.30 2.68 -4.41
C GLY A 182 5.75 4.10 -4.76
N GLY A 183 5.95 4.34 -6.07
CA GLY A 183 6.49 5.60 -6.57
C GLY A 183 5.70 6.84 -6.13
N GLU A 184 4.36 6.78 -6.22
CA GLU A 184 3.48 7.87 -5.78
C GLU A 184 3.58 8.15 -4.27
N THR A 185 3.81 7.08 -3.49
CA THR A 185 3.94 7.16 -2.03
C THR A 185 5.19 7.94 -1.62
N LEU A 186 6.29 7.82 -2.39
CA LEU A 186 7.58 8.44 -2.09
C LEU A 186 7.50 9.97 -1.95
N ASN A 187 6.59 10.61 -2.67
CA ASN A 187 6.39 12.06 -2.58
C ASN A 187 6.00 12.54 -1.17
N PHE A 188 5.56 11.64 -0.31
CA PHE A 188 5.11 11.94 1.05
C PHE A 188 6.06 11.42 2.13
N THR A 189 7.09 10.65 1.78
CA THR A 189 7.93 9.93 2.75
C THR A 189 9.10 10.74 3.29
N LYS A 190 9.37 11.93 2.75
CA LYS A 190 10.48 12.79 3.19
C LYS A 190 10.60 12.94 4.72
N PRO A 191 9.50 13.13 5.48
CA PRO A 191 9.58 13.22 6.95
C PRO A 191 10.04 11.92 7.62
N LEU A 192 9.97 10.79 6.92
CA LEU A 192 10.23 9.45 7.43
C LEU A 192 11.63 8.92 7.11
N GLU A 193 12.39 9.59 6.22
CA GLU A 193 13.67 9.11 5.68
C GLU A 193 14.76 8.90 6.74
N GLN A 194 14.72 9.65 7.85
CA GLN A 194 15.72 9.56 8.92
C GLN A 194 15.37 8.54 10.00
N LYS A 195 14.21 7.86 9.90
CA LYS A 195 13.74 6.92 10.92
C LYS A 195 14.41 5.56 10.76
N LYS A 196 15.12 5.09 11.78
CA LYS A 196 15.85 3.81 11.77
C LYS A 196 14.95 2.56 11.63
N ASN A 197 13.71 2.69 12.06
CA ASN A 197 12.71 1.61 11.99
C ASN A 197 11.89 1.62 10.69
N ILE A 198 12.16 2.55 9.78
CA ILE A 198 11.44 2.69 8.50
C ILE A 198 12.41 2.45 7.35
N PHE A 199 12.07 1.52 6.46
CA PHE A 199 12.75 1.31 5.20
C PHE A 199 11.85 1.73 4.03
N ILE A 200 12.36 2.63 3.19
CA ILE A 200 11.66 3.16 2.03
C ILE A 200 12.28 2.55 0.77
N SER A 201 11.52 1.68 0.10
CA SER A 201 11.95 1.04 -1.14
C SER A 201 11.59 1.89 -2.35
N THR A 202 12.54 2.07 -3.25
CA THR A 202 12.34 2.72 -4.54
C THR A 202 11.91 1.75 -5.64
N GLY A 203 11.83 0.45 -5.33
CA GLY A 203 11.58 -0.64 -6.27
C GLY A 203 10.17 -0.68 -6.90
N GLY A 204 9.23 0.16 -6.45
CA GLY A 204 7.90 0.30 -7.06
C GLY A 204 7.18 -1.03 -7.29
N GLY A 205 6.81 -1.32 -8.53
CA GLY A 205 6.15 -2.58 -8.92
C GLY A 205 7.02 -3.82 -8.72
N ALA A 206 8.34 -3.70 -8.90
CA ALA A 206 9.27 -4.81 -8.68
C ALA A 206 9.31 -5.26 -7.21
N LEU A 207 9.18 -4.33 -6.25
CA LEU A 207 9.00 -4.65 -4.83
C LEU A 207 7.75 -5.53 -4.63
N LEU A 208 6.63 -5.14 -5.21
CA LEU A 208 5.36 -5.88 -5.06
C LEU A 208 5.49 -7.28 -5.65
N GLU A 209 6.07 -7.40 -6.84
CA GLU A 209 6.31 -8.69 -7.49
C GLU A 209 7.25 -9.57 -6.65
N TYR A 210 8.32 -9.01 -6.09
CA TYR A 210 9.22 -9.73 -5.21
C TYR A 210 8.53 -10.18 -3.91
N LEU A 211 7.72 -9.31 -3.32
CA LEU A 211 6.92 -9.66 -2.13
C LEU A 211 5.93 -10.79 -2.43
N VAL A 212 5.38 -10.87 -3.65
CA VAL A 212 4.44 -11.94 -4.06
C VAL A 212 5.19 -13.22 -4.42
N SER A 213 6.14 -13.18 -5.33
CA SER A 213 6.79 -14.36 -5.89
C SER A 213 7.90 -14.94 -5.00
N GLY A 214 8.58 -14.08 -4.25
CA GLY A 214 9.82 -14.42 -3.54
C GLY A 214 11.01 -14.72 -4.46
N LYS A 215 10.81 -14.63 -5.77
CA LYS A 215 11.84 -14.95 -6.76
C LYS A 215 12.62 -13.71 -7.17
N ARG A 216 13.93 -13.81 -7.16
CA ARG A 216 14.83 -12.79 -7.71
C ARG A 216 14.88 -12.97 -9.23
N LYS A 217 14.84 -11.86 -9.97
CA LYS A 217 14.95 -11.87 -11.45
C LYS A 217 16.40 -11.85 -11.94
N CYS A 218 17.37 -11.77 -11.04
CA CYS A 218 18.80 -11.76 -11.36
C CYS A 218 19.61 -12.52 -10.30
N GLU A 219 20.76 -13.03 -10.72
CA GLU A 219 21.73 -13.65 -9.81
C GLU A 219 22.66 -12.57 -9.24
N PHE A 220 23.20 -12.82 -8.04
CA PHE A 220 24.24 -11.98 -7.47
C PHE A 220 25.61 -12.50 -7.96
N SER A 221 26.46 -11.60 -8.46
CA SER A 221 27.88 -11.94 -8.65
C SER A 221 28.46 -12.31 -7.27
N ASN A 222 28.78 -13.58 -7.08
CA ASN A 222 29.52 -14.02 -5.91
C ASN A 222 30.89 -13.39 -5.96
N GLN A 223 31.16 -12.34 -5.20
CA GLN A 223 32.50 -11.73 -5.07
C GLN A 223 33.56 -12.69 -4.49
N ARG A 224 33.21 -13.95 -4.20
CA ARG A 224 34.15 -14.94 -3.69
C ARG A 224 35.13 -15.50 -4.76
N ASN A 225 34.86 -15.27 -6.05
CA ASN A 225 35.71 -15.82 -7.13
C ASN A 225 36.78 -14.86 -7.68
N ILE A 226 36.95 -13.66 -7.12
CA ILE A 226 38.00 -12.73 -7.59
C ILE A 226 39.36 -12.91 -6.86
N LYS A 227 39.42 -13.74 -5.81
CA LYS A 227 40.66 -13.92 -5.02
C LYS A 227 41.55 -15.11 -5.43
N ASN A 228 41.21 -15.87 -6.47
CA ASN A 228 42.05 -17.03 -6.88
C ASN A 228 42.34 -17.03 -8.37
N LYS A 229 42.78 -15.93 -8.94
CA LYS A 229 43.57 -15.89 -10.19
C LYS A 229 44.57 -14.75 -10.05
N GLY A 230 45.59 -14.96 -9.31
CA GLY A 230 46.84 -14.25 -9.27
C GLY A 230 47.95 -15.29 -9.16
#